data_44f95384c144b11dba67d09a68912a47
#
_entry.id   44f95384c144b11dba67d09a68912a47
#
_cell.length_a   1.000
_cell.length_b   1.000
_cell.length_c   1.000
_cell.angle_alpha   90.00
_cell.angle_beta   90.00
_cell.angle_gamma   90.00
#
_symmetry.space_group_name_H-M   'P 1'
#
loop_
_entity.id
_entity.type
_entity.pdbx_description
1 polymer ?
#
loop_
_entity_poly.entity_id
_entity_poly.type
_entity_poly.pdbx_seq_one_letter_code
_entity_poly.pdbx_strand_id
1 'polypeptide(L)'
;MRENIGNLINFAIRAGKYALGESALNDARKGKAKLVLIAKDTSDSNKKRWIDKFTYCKVPCEIYGTKEELGFLLHKDAIAVLSINEAHIAREIKKLIKEEELNGIQKE
;
A
#
# COMPACT_ATOMS: atom_id res chain seq x y z
N MET A 1 9.53 -6.23 -5.59
CA MET A 1 8.97 -4.86 -5.62
C MET A 1 9.82 -3.98 -6.51
N ARG A 2 9.17 -3.18 -7.35
CA ARG A 2 9.92 -2.29 -8.23
C ARG A 2 10.61 -1.19 -7.41
N GLU A 3 11.81 -0.86 -7.83
CA GLU A 3 12.63 0.15 -7.16
C GLU A 3 11.93 1.51 -7.09
N ASN A 4 11.31 1.93 -8.18
CA ASN A 4 10.63 3.23 -8.23
C ASN A 4 9.50 3.31 -7.19
N ILE A 5 8.72 2.25 -7.07
CA ILE A 5 7.62 2.20 -6.11
C ILE A 5 8.19 2.17 -4.68
N GLY A 6 9.23 1.37 -4.44
CA GLY A 6 9.90 1.33 -3.14
C GLY A 6 10.42 2.69 -2.72
N ASN A 7 11.00 3.44 -3.66
CA ASN A 7 11.52 4.78 -3.39
C ASN A 7 10.40 5.76 -2.99
N LEU A 8 9.26 5.68 -3.68
CA LEU A 8 8.11 6.52 -3.35
C LEU A 8 7.55 6.20 -1.97
N ILE A 9 7.48 4.91 -1.63
CA ILE A 9 7.05 4.49 -0.30
C ILE A 9 8.01 5.06 0.74
N ASN A 10 9.32 4.99 0.48
CA ASN A 10 10.33 5.56 1.38
C ASN A 10 10.14 7.07 1.58
N PHE A 11 9.78 7.81 0.53
CA PHE A 11 9.48 9.23 0.67
C PHE A 11 8.33 9.46 1.64
N ALA A 12 7.27 8.68 1.52
CA ALA A 12 6.12 8.80 2.42
C ALA A 12 6.53 8.49 3.86
N ILE A 13 7.35 7.44 4.05
CA ILE A 13 7.82 7.04 5.37
C ILE A 13 8.65 8.16 6.00
N ARG A 14 9.60 8.72 5.25
CA ARG A 14 10.46 9.80 5.75
C ARG A 14 9.68 11.05 6.11
N ALA A 15 8.61 11.31 5.37
CA ALA A 15 7.75 12.47 5.62
C ALA A 15 6.76 12.23 6.75
N GLY A 16 6.73 11.02 7.33
CA GLY A 16 5.75 10.67 8.35
C GLY A 16 4.34 10.57 7.81
N LYS A 17 4.19 10.36 6.51
CA LYS A 17 2.88 10.30 5.82
C LYS A 17 2.47 8.87 5.53
N TYR A 18 2.42 8.05 6.56
CA TYR A 18 2.06 6.64 6.44
C TYR A 18 1.47 6.13 7.75
N ALA A 19 0.84 4.97 7.69
CA ALA A 19 0.39 4.26 8.88
C ALA A 19 0.32 2.76 8.57
N LEU A 20 0.25 1.94 9.62
CA LEU A 20 0.27 0.49 9.50
C LEU A 20 -0.95 -0.13 10.14
N GLY A 21 -1.46 -1.20 9.54
CA GLY A 21 -2.52 -2.02 10.13
C GLY A 21 -3.72 -1.21 10.61
N GLU A 22 -4.09 -1.37 11.89
CA GLU A 22 -5.22 -0.65 12.47
C GLU A 22 -5.02 0.86 12.46
N SER A 23 -3.79 1.34 12.61
CA SER A 23 -3.51 2.77 12.51
C SER A 23 -3.83 3.29 11.11
N ALA A 24 -3.56 2.49 10.07
CA ALA A 24 -3.92 2.85 8.71
C ALA A 24 -5.43 2.98 8.57
N LEU A 25 -6.19 2.07 9.18
CA LEU A 25 -7.64 2.13 9.14
C LEU A 25 -8.17 3.35 9.88
N ASN A 26 -7.58 3.68 11.03
CA ASN A 26 -7.95 4.89 11.76
C ASN A 26 -7.70 6.14 10.91
N ASP A 27 -6.58 6.19 10.21
CA ASP A 27 -6.26 7.31 9.32
C ASP A 27 -7.20 7.36 8.12
N ALA A 28 -7.63 6.20 7.62
CA ALA A 28 -8.62 6.14 6.55
C ALA A 28 -9.96 6.75 7.00
N ARG A 29 -10.37 6.43 8.22
CA ARG A 29 -11.61 6.97 8.79
C ARG A 29 -11.55 8.49 8.94
N LYS A 30 -10.37 9.04 9.18
CA LYS A 30 -10.17 10.48 9.34
C LYS A 30 -9.90 11.19 8.02
N GLY A 31 -9.90 10.47 6.90
CA GLY A 31 -9.62 11.06 5.59
C GLY A 31 -8.16 11.33 5.32
N LYS A 32 -7.24 10.81 6.15
CA LYS A 32 -5.80 11.04 5.98
C LYS A 32 -5.16 10.07 5.00
N ALA A 33 -5.62 8.83 4.96
CA ALA A 33 -5.05 7.82 4.06
C ALA A 33 -5.54 8.05 2.63
N LYS A 34 -4.61 8.05 1.69
CA LYS A 34 -4.91 8.29 0.27
C LYS A 34 -4.80 7.04 -0.59
N LEU A 35 -4.04 6.05 -0.15
CA LEU A 35 -3.86 4.77 -0.81
C LEU A 35 -3.47 3.76 0.25
N VAL A 36 -3.95 2.52 0.11
CA VAL A 36 -3.56 1.44 1.01
C VAL A 36 -2.94 0.32 0.20
N LEU A 37 -1.77 -0.12 0.63
CA LEU A 37 -1.07 -1.27 0.05
C LEU A 37 -1.27 -2.47 0.96
N ILE A 38 -1.72 -3.58 0.39
CA ILE A 38 -1.94 -4.82 1.13
C ILE A 38 -1.00 -5.87 0.53
N ALA A 39 -0.20 -6.51 1.36
CA ALA A 39 0.76 -7.51 0.91
C ALA A 39 0.05 -8.67 0.23
N LYS A 40 0.59 -9.12 -0.91
CA LYS A 40 -0.03 -10.18 -1.71
C LYS A 40 -0.03 -11.55 -1.03
N ASP A 41 0.86 -11.76 -0.06
CA ASP A 41 0.91 -13.01 0.71
C ASP A 41 0.08 -12.96 2.00
N THR A 42 -0.77 -11.94 2.15
CA THR A 42 -1.80 -11.92 3.19
C THR A 42 -2.85 -12.97 2.82
N SER A 43 -3.42 -13.66 3.82
CA SER A 43 -4.46 -14.67 3.53
C SER A 43 -5.65 -14.04 2.82
N ASP A 44 -6.34 -14.84 2.00
CA ASP A 44 -7.47 -14.32 1.22
C ASP A 44 -8.58 -13.73 2.09
N SER A 45 -8.88 -14.36 3.21
CA SER A 45 -9.91 -13.85 4.11
C SER A 45 -9.49 -12.51 4.74
N ASN A 46 -8.22 -12.35 5.10
CA ASN A 46 -7.73 -11.09 5.65
C ASN A 46 -7.67 -10.00 4.60
N LYS A 47 -7.23 -10.34 3.37
CA LYS A 47 -7.25 -9.38 2.27
C LYS A 47 -8.66 -8.82 2.06
N LYS A 48 -9.63 -9.72 1.98
CA LYS A 48 -11.02 -9.31 1.76
C LYS A 48 -11.52 -8.40 2.87
N ARG A 49 -11.22 -8.75 4.11
CA ARG A 49 -11.65 -7.97 5.27
C ARG A 49 -11.04 -6.56 5.24
N TRP A 50 -9.74 -6.44 4.94
CA TRP A 50 -9.09 -5.15 4.84
C TRP A 50 -9.64 -4.32 3.67
N ILE A 51 -9.78 -4.94 2.51
CA ILE A 51 -10.32 -4.26 1.33
C ILE A 51 -11.72 -3.72 1.62
N ASP A 52 -12.57 -4.54 2.24
CA ASP A 52 -13.94 -4.13 2.56
C ASP A 52 -13.94 -2.89 3.49
N LYS A 53 -13.10 -2.92 4.52
CA LYS A 53 -13.02 -1.81 5.48
C LYS A 53 -12.51 -0.52 4.84
N PHE A 54 -11.46 -0.62 4.03
CA PHE A 54 -10.90 0.57 3.37
C PHE A 54 -11.83 1.10 2.26
N THR A 55 -12.48 0.20 1.56
CA THR A 55 -13.48 0.59 0.54
C THR A 55 -14.62 1.36 1.19
N TYR A 56 -15.06 0.92 2.36
CA TYR A 56 -16.09 1.64 3.12
C TYR A 56 -15.64 3.07 3.45
N CYS A 57 -14.36 3.25 3.71
CA CYS A 57 -13.77 4.57 3.96
C CYS A 57 -13.45 5.34 2.67
N LYS A 58 -13.75 4.76 1.51
CA LYS A 58 -13.50 5.35 0.18
C LYS A 58 -12.02 5.57 -0.09
N VAL A 59 -11.16 4.69 0.40
CA VAL A 59 -9.72 4.72 0.14
C VAL A 59 -9.37 3.60 -0.83
N PRO A 60 -8.69 3.91 -1.94
CA PRO A 60 -8.29 2.85 -2.88
C PRO A 60 -7.27 1.91 -2.26
N CYS A 61 -7.41 0.62 -2.57
CA CYS A 61 -6.50 -0.43 -2.12
C CYS A 61 -5.80 -1.06 -3.31
N GLU A 62 -4.53 -1.38 -3.14
CA GLU A 62 -3.76 -2.15 -4.13
C GLU A 62 -3.11 -3.33 -3.43
N ILE A 63 -3.16 -4.49 -4.07
CA ILE A 63 -2.44 -5.66 -3.59
C ILE A 63 -1.04 -5.56 -4.19
N TYR A 64 -0.05 -5.27 -3.36
CA TYR A 64 1.30 -5.03 -3.88
C TYR A 64 2.37 -5.37 -2.86
N GLY A 65 3.44 -6.03 -3.34
CA GLY A 65 4.56 -6.40 -2.50
C GLY A 65 4.24 -7.60 -1.61
N THR A 66 5.26 -8.09 -0.94
CA THR A 66 5.10 -9.13 0.08
C THR A 66 5.21 -8.51 1.46
N LYS A 67 4.77 -9.25 2.48
CA LYS A 67 4.91 -8.81 3.88
C LYS A 67 6.36 -8.49 4.20
N GLU A 68 7.28 -9.32 3.72
CA GLU A 68 8.71 -9.13 3.94
C GLU A 68 9.23 -7.88 3.25
N GLU A 69 8.84 -7.66 1.99
CA GLU A 69 9.27 -6.48 1.24
C GLU A 69 8.78 -5.18 1.89
N LEU A 70 7.51 -5.13 2.27
CA LEU A 70 6.98 -3.95 2.95
C LEU A 70 7.64 -3.74 4.30
N GLY A 71 7.86 -4.83 5.03
CA GLY A 71 8.53 -4.78 6.33
C GLY A 71 9.95 -4.24 6.22
N PHE A 72 10.67 -4.67 5.20
CA PHE A 72 12.04 -4.23 4.96
C PHE A 72 12.15 -2.70 4.90
N LEU A 73 11.19 -2.05 4.25
CA LEU A 73 11.20 -0.59 4.10
C LEU A 73 11.07 0.14 5.43
N LEU A 74 10.51 -0.52 6.44
CA LEU A 74 10.29 0.07 7.76
C LEU A 74 11.12 -0.59 8.85
N HIS A 75 12.11 -1.40 8.47
CA HIS A 75 12.97 -2.13 9.40
C HIS A 75 12.16 -3.03 10.33
N LYS A 76 11.13 -3.66 9.79
CA LYS A 76 10.27 -4.63 10.49
C LYS A 76 10.32 -5.97 9.76
N ASP A 77 9.99 -7.04 10.48
CA ASP A 77 10.02 -8.39 9.88
C ASP A 77 8.96 -8.57 8.80
N ALA A 78 7.76 -8.08 9.06
CA ALA A 78 6.65 -8.26 8.14
C ALA A 78 5.60 -7.17 8.36
N ILE A 79 5.03 -6.69 7.25
CA ILE A 79 3.92 -5.73 7.28
C ILE A 79 2.90 -6.16 6.25
N ALA A 80 1.66 -6.35 6.69
CA ALA A 80 0.57 -6.75 5.79
C ALA A 80 -0.17 -5.56 5.20
N VAL A 81 -0.28 -4.44 5.92
CA VAL A 81 -1.08 -3.27 5.51
C VAL A 81 -0.30 -1.99 5.77
N LEU A 82 -0.19 -1.18 4.74
CA LEU A 82 0.53 0.10 4.80
C LEU A 82 -0.30 1.16 4.07
N SER A 83 -0.63 2.26 4.74
CA SER A 83 -1.28 3.37 4.09
C SER A 83 -0.27 4.43 3.68
N ILE A 84 -0.57 5.10 2.56
CA ILE A 84 0.19 6.25 2.07
C ILE A 84 -0.73 7.46 2.28
N ASN A 85 -0.29 8.40 3.09
CA ASN A 85 -1.12 9.51 3.54
C ASN A 85 -0.81 10.84 2.85
N GLU A 86 -0.06 10.80 1.75
CA GLU A 86 0.25 11.98 0.96
C GLU A 86 -0.29 11.76 -0.45
N ALA A 87 -1.11 12.71 -0.94
CA ALA A 87 -1.88 12.52 -2.16
C ALA A 87 -1.03 12.36 -3.43
N HIS A 88 0.04 13.14 -3.56
CA HIS A 88 0.88 13.07 -4.76
C HIS A 88 1.66 11.77 -4.84
N ILE A 89 2.23 11.34 -3.71
CA ILE A 89 2.96 10.08 -3.63
C ILE A 89 2.00 8.92 -3.90
N ALA A 90 0.83 8.95 -3.29
CA ALA A 90 -0.18 7.91 -3.49
C ALA A 90 -0.58 7.79 -4.97
N ARG A 91 -0.77 8.91 -5.64
CA ARG A 91 -1.14 8.93 -7.07
C ARG A 91 -0.04 8.31 -7.93
N GLU A 92 1.21 8.68 -7.66
CA GLU A 92 2.35 8.18 -8.42
C GLU A 92 2.55 6.69 -8.22
N ILE A 93 2.41 6.21 -6.97
CA ILE A 93 2.51 4.78 -6.68
C ILE A 93 1.41 4.01 -7.42
N LYS A 94 0.19 4.50 -7.36
CA LYS A 94 -0.95 3.86 -8.02
C LYS A 94 -0.72 3.76 -9.52
N LYS A 95 -0.23 4.84 -10.12
CA LYS A 95 0.08 4.89 -11.55
C LYS A 95 1.14 3.85 -11.93
N LEU A 96 2.22 3.77 -11.15
CA LEU A 96 3.31 2.82 -11.43
C LEU A 96 2.87 1.37 -11.25
N ILE A 97 2.04 1.09 -10.25
CA ILE A 97 1.49 -0.26 -10.07
C ILE A 97 0.67 -0.66 -11.29
N LYS A 98 -0.16 0.25 -11.79
CA LYS A 98 -0.98 -0.01 -12.96
C LYS A 98 -0.13 -0.27 -14.21
N GLU A 99 0.92 0.51 -14.41
CA GLU A 99 1.85 0.31 -15.51
C GLU A 99 2.57 -1.03 -15.41
N GLU A 100 2.96 -1.42 -14.21
CA GLU A 100 3.60 -2.71 -13.97
C GLU A 100 2.68 -3.86 -14.32
N GLU A 101 1.41 -3.78 -13.94
CA GLU A 101 0.42 -4.80 -14.27
C GLU A 101 0.26 -4.96 -15.78
N LEU A 102 0.17 -3.84 -16.50
CA LEU A 102 0.06 -3.86 -17.96
C LEU A 102 1.29 -4.46 -18.61
N ASN A 103 2.47 -4.11 -18.15
CA ASN A 103 3.72 -4.64 -18.67
C ASN A 103 3.87 -6.13 -18.40
N GLY A 104 3.42 -6.57 -17.23
CA GLY A 104 3.43 -7.99 -16.87
C GLY A 104 2.55 -8.81 -17.80
N ILE A 105 1.39 -8.29 -18.15
CA ILE A 105 0.47 -8.94 -19.09
C ILE A 105 1.11 -9.04 -20.47
N GLN A 106 1.78 -7.98 -20.91
CA GLN A 106 2.42 -7.95 -22.22
C GLN A 106 3.60 -8.88 -22.36
N LYS A 107 4.27 -9.19 -21.26
CA LYS A 107 5.44 -10.08 -21.28
C LYS A 107 5.06 -11.54 -21.39
N GLU A 108 3.87 -11.89 -21.07
CA GLU A 108 3.37 -13.26 -21.14
C GLU A 108 2.78 -13.59 -22.51
#